data_c640020ad7e6cd5d9e7e8cebb906892e
#
_entry.id   c640020ad7e6cd5d9e7e8cebb906892e
#
_cell.length_a   1.000
_cell.length_b   1.000
_cell.length_c   1.000
_cell.angle_alpha   90.00
_cell.angle_beta   90.00
_cell.angle_gamma   90.00
#
_symmetry.space_group_name_H-M   'P 1'
#
loop_
_entity.id
_entity.type
_entity.pdbx_description
1 polymer ?
#
loop_
_entity_poly.entity_id
_entity_poly.type
_entity_poly.pdbx_seq_one_letter_code
_entity_poly.pdbx_strand_id
1 'polypeptide(L)'
;LGTGSLGLVAGAFAGFMIFSSICPCELMPGGVLFGETVDTPVANWNNTTANQENLCQLQIWAGIRPHSINLNCMATPEGELFLSCSVCDRKYWAARVEMDEEAVIRLGDLLYPVLLNRETDPVAMDRSFRARVNKLQYTDLETMVTPRPPLDQERFDHWWTFRVTSRT
;
A
#
# COMPACT_ATOMS: atom_id res chain seq x y z
N LEU A 1 0.39 26.43 -39.84
CA LEU A 1 -0.56 25.95 -38.76
C LEU A 1 -0.17 24.57 -38.17
N GLY A 2 1.10 24.17 -38.02
CA GLY A 2 1.43 22.80 -37.59
C GLY A 2 2.37 22.65 -36.37
N THR A 3 3.19 23.65 -36.08
CA THR A 3 4.24 23.50 -35.05
C THR A 3 3.78 23.77 -33.62
N GLY A 4 2.76 24.59 -33.43
CA GLY A 4 2.23 24.92 -32.10
C GLY A 4 1.46 23.78 -31.42
N SER A 5 0.70 22.99 -32.21
CA SER A 5 -0.08 21.86 -31.67
C SER A 5 0.81 20.67 -31.29
N LEU A 6 1.89 20.41 -32.02
CA LEU A 6 2.82 19.33 -31.68
C LEU A 6 3.57 19.60 -30.37
N GLY A 7 3.95 20.87 -30.12
CA GLY A 7 4.60 21.30 -28.89
C GLY A 7 3.70 21.18 -27.65
N LEU A 8 2.41 21.52 -27.80
CA LEU A 8 1.42 21.38 -26.74
C LEU A 8 1.16 19.91 -26.35
N VAL A 9 1.03 19.01 -27.34
CA VAL A 9 0.83 17.58 -27.11
C VAL A 9 2.06 16.95 -26.45
N ALA A 10 3.25 17.28 -26.92
CA ALA A 10 4.51 16.79 -26.33
C ALA A 10 4.69 17.28 -24.90
N GLY A 11 4.37 18.55 -24.62
CA GLY A 11 4.43 19.13 -23.28
C GLY A 11 3.42 18.48 -22.31
N ALA A 12 2.19 18.25 -22.77
CA ALA A 12 1.16 17.58 -21.98
C ALA A 12 1.52 16.11 -21.68
N PHE A 13 2.10 15.42 -22.65
CA PHE A 13 2.57 14.05 -22.47
C PHE A 13 3.76 13.95 -21.50
N ALA A 14 4.74 14.85 -21.62
CA ALA A 14 5.87 14.93 -20.69
C ALA A 14 5.41 15.26 -19.27
N GLY A 15 4.49 16.23 -19.13
CA GLY A 15 3.88 16.56 -17.84
C GLY A 15 3.12 15.39 -17.22
N PHE A 16 2.38 14.64 -18.02
CA PHE A 16 1.68 13.42 -17.57
C PHE A 16 2.67 12.33 -17.14
N MET A 17 3.75 12.11 -17.88
CA MET A 17 4.79 11.13 -17.54
C MET A 17 5.51 11.51 -16.24
N ILE A 18 5.84 12.78 -16.05
CA ILE A 18 6.43 13.28 -14.80
C ILE A 18 5.46 13.10 -13.64
N PHE A 19 4.21 13.51 -13.80
CA PHE A 19 3.18 13.36 -12.78
C PHE A 19 2.94 11.88 -12.39
N SER A 20 2.90 10.99 -13.37
CA SER A 20 2.72 9.54 -13.12
C SER A 20 3.94 8.87 -12.47
N SER A 21 5.10 9.54 -12.45
CA SER A 21 6.33 9.07 -11.81
C SER A 21 6.50 9.62 -10.38
N ILE A 22 5.60 10.49 -9.91
CA ILE A 22 5.66 11.04 -8.56
C ILE A 22 5.18 9.99 -7.55
N CYS A 23 5.85 9.91 -6.40
CA CYS A 23 5.38 9.10 -5.27
C CYS A 23 3.97 9.47 -4.85
N PRO A 24 3.16 8.53 -4.35
CA PRO A 24 1.82 8.85 -3.89
C PRO A 24 1.86 9.84 -2.73
N CYS A 25 1.04 10.88 -2.83
CA CYS A 25 0.69 11.71 -1.70
C CYS A 25 -0.42 11.04 -0.89
N GLU A 26 -0.69 11.52 0.32
CA GLU A 26 -1.68 10.91 1.23
C GLU A 26 -3.04 10.65 0.58
N LEU A 27 -3.51 11.53 -0.29
CA LEU A 27 -4.82 11.48 -0.92
C LEU A 27 -4.80 11.18 -2.41
N MET A 28 -3.63 11.25 -3.06
CA MET A 28 -3.52 11.05 -4.51
C MET A 28 -2.66 9.84 -4.84
N PRO A 29 -3.13 8.97 -5.74
CA PRO A 29 -2.31 7.86 -6.21
C PRO A 29 -1.11 8.38 -7.01
N GLY A 30 0.00 7.65 -6.90
CA GLY A 30 1.22 7.89 -7.67
C GLY A 30 1.45 6.86 -8.76
N GLY A 31 2.64 6.86 -9.31
CA GLY A 31 3.12 5.94 -10.33
C GLY A 31 4.14 4.95 -9.79
N VAL A 32 5.40 5.10 -10.19
CA VAL A 32 6.51 4.22 -9.78
C VAL A 32 7.00 4.61 -8.39
N LEU A 33 7.24 3.63 -7.54
CA LEU A 33 7.96 3.80 -6.29
C LEU A 33 9.47 3.72 -6.55
N PHE A 34 10.22 4.60 -5.92
CA PHE A 34 11.68 4.65 -5.99
C PHE A 34 12.27 4.31 -4.63
N GLY A 35 13.36 3.57 -4.62
CA GLY A 35 14.08 3.16 -3.41
C GLY A 35 15.05 2.02 -3.70
N GLU A 36 15.77 1.58 -2.69
CA GLU A 36 16.63 0.41 -2.76
C GLU A 36 15.79 -0.87 -2.67
N THR A 37 15.96 -1.78 -3.61
CA THR A 37 15.22 -3.04 -3.62
C THR A 37 15.89 -4.07 -2.72
N VAL A 38 15.10 -4.69 -1.86
CA VAL A 38 15.52 -5.82 -1.02
C VAL A 38 15.25 -7.12 -1.78
N ASP A 39 16.33 -7.78 -2.20
CA ASP A 39 16.25 -9.02 -2.98
C ASP A 39 16.11 -10.29 -2.10
N THR A 40 16.29 -10.15 -0.80
CA THR A 40 16.15 -11.26 0.14
C THR A 40 14.74 -11.36 0.66
N PRO A 41 14.08 -12.53 0.58
CA PRO A 41 12.73 -12.70 1.10
C PRO A 41 12.62 -12.40 2.58
N VAL A 42 11.58 -11.68 2.96
CA VAL A 42 11.31 -11.33 4.35
C VAL A 42 10.49 -12.45 5.00
N ALA A 43 11.11 -13.17 5.94
CA ALA A 43 10.43 -14.23 6.70
C ALA A 43 9.62 -13.69 7.89
N ASN A 44 10.03 -12.54 8.44
CA ASN A 44 9.36 -11.91 9.58
C ASN A 44 9.34 -10.39 9.39
N TRP A 45 8.15 -9.84 9.14
CA TRP A 45 7.96 -8.43 8.86
C TRP A 45 8.14 -7.51 10.08
N ASN A 46 8.22 -8.06 11.30
CA ASN A 46 8.60 -7.27 12.49
C ASN A 46 10.07 -6.79 12.44
N ASN A 47 10.89 -7.39 11.57
CA ASN A 47 12.27 -6.94 11.32
C ASN A 47 12.35 -5.76 10.33
N THR A 48 11.22 -5.23 9.90
CA THR A 48 11.10 -4.08 9.00
C THR A 48 10.49 -2.89 9.73
N THR A 49 10.33 -1.76 9.04
CA THR A 49 9.67 -0.56 9.59
C THR A 49 8.14 -0.59 9.48
N ALA A 50 7.53 -1.73 9.10
CA ALA A 50 6.09 -1.83 8.82
C ALA A 50 5.19 -1.30 9.96
N ASN A 51 5.55 -1.56 11.22
CA ASN A 51 4.80 -1.08 12.37
C ASN A 51 5.20 0.34 12.82
N GLN A 52 6.22 0.93 12.23
CA GLN A 52 6.72 2.28 12.54
C GLN A 52 6.19 3.32 11.53
N GLU A 53 5.88 2.87 10.31
CA GLU A 53 5.33 3.75 9.27
C GLU A 53 3.85 4.06 9.53
N ASN A 54 3.43 5.31 9.38
CA ASN A 54 2.01 5.67 9.46
C ASN A 54 1.21 4.98 8.37
N LEU A 55 1.71 5.08 7.13
CA LEU A 55 1.17 4.44 5.94
C LEU A 55 2.30 3.82 5.14
N CYS A 56 2.08 2.64 4.62
CA CYS A 56 2.97 2.02 3.65
C CYS A 56 2.54 2.40 2.24
N GLN A 57 3.48 2.41 1.32
CA GLN A 57 3.21 2.65 -0.07
C GLN A 57 3.20 1.33 -0.83
N LEU A 58 2.10 1.07 -1.53
CA LEU A 58 1.92 -0.12 -2.34
C LEU A 58 1.87 0.27 -3.81
N GLN A 59 2.69 -0.36 -4.64
CA GLN A 59 2.63 -0.27 -6.10
C GLN A 59 2.16 -1.59 -6.68
N ILE A 60 1.14 -1.52 -7.52
CA ILE A 60 0.69 -2.63 -8.38
C ILE A 60 0.70 -2.19 -9.85
N TRP A 61 0.53 -3.13 -10.77
CA TRP A 61 0.26 -2.83 -12.17
C TRP A 61 -1.25 -2.67 -12.40
N ALA A 62 -1.66 -1.48 -12.77
CA ALA A 62 -3.05 -1.19 -13.11
C ALA A 62 -3.21 -1.14 -14.63
N GLY A 63 -3.35 -2.29 -15.25
CA GLY A 63 -3.30 -2.45 -16.69
C GLY A 63 -1.89 -2.23 -17.23
N ILE A 64 -1.67 -1.18 -18.02
CA ILE A 64 -0.38 -0.88 -18.67
C ILE A 64 0.51 0.09 -17.88
N ARG A 65 0.09 0.54 -16.71
CA ARG A 65 0.85 1.52 -15.93
C ARG A 65 0.99 1.12 -14.47
N PRO A 66 2.10 1.50 -13.82
CA PRO A 66 2.22 1.38 -12.37
C PRO A 66 1.22 2.32 -11.69
N HIS A 67 0.69 1.86 -10.57
CA HIS A 67 -0.25 2.61 -9.74
C HIS A 67 0.13 2.40 -8.29
N SER A 68 0.51 3.47 -7.61
CA SER A 68 0.91 3.41 -6.21
C SER A 68 -0.04 4.19 -5.32
N ILE A 69 -0.23 3.67 -4.11
CA ILE A 69 -1.18 4.17 -3.12
C ILE A 69 -0.62 4.04 -1.72
N ASN A 70 -1.14 4.86 -0.82
CA ASN A 70 -0.87 4.76 0.62
C ASN A 70 -1.94 3.92 1.30
N LEU A 71 -1.51 2.97 2.13
CA LEU A 71 -2.38 2.06 2.87
C LEU A 71 -1.89 1.88 4.31
N ASN A 72 -2.83 1.61 5.22
CA ASN A 72 -2.44 1.08 6.51
C ASN A 72 -1.83 -0.32 6.32
N CYS A 73 -0.62 -0.49 6.81
CA CYS A 73 0.05 -1.78 6.92
C CYS A 73 0.33 -2.12 8.38
N MET A 74 0.35 -3.37 8.69
CA MET A 74 0.63 -3.86 10.03
C MET A 74 1.31 -5.22 9.98
N ALA A 75 2.40 -5.38 10.72
CA ALA A 75 2.97 -6.68 11.00
C ALA A 75 2.36 -7.23 12.29
N THR A 76 1.90 -8.48 12.25
CA THR A 76 1.38 -9.17 13.44
C THR A 76 2.52 -9.62 14.35
N PRO A 77 2.26 -9.97 15.63
CA PRO A 77 3.29 -10.55 16.50
C PRO A 77 3.97 -11.79 15.91
N GLU A 78 3.27 -12.55 15.07
CA GLU A 78 3.78 -13.74 14.39
C GLU A 78 4.67 -13.39 13.18
N GLY A 79 4.78 -12.11 12.80
CA GLY A 79 5.61 -11.63 11.71
C GLY A 79 4.93 -11.62 10.34
N GLU A 80 3.62 -11.85 10.27
CA GLU A 80 2.84 -11.72 9.04
C GLU A 80 2.59 -10.24 8.72
N LEU A 81 2.61 -9.86 7.45
CA LEU A 81 2.26 -8.49 7.02
C LEU A 81 0.88 -8.47 6.37
N PHE A 82 0.08 -7.49 6.79
CA PHE A 82 -1.23 -7.24 6.21
C PHE A 82 -1.40 -5.76 5.83
N LEU A 83 -2.27 -5.52 4.85
CA LEU A 83 -2.76 -4.20 4.47
C LEU A 83 -4.25 -4.12 4.73
N SER A 84 -4.75 -2.97 5.16
CA SER A 84 -6.18 -2.75 5.35
C SER A 84 -6.71 -1.61 4.48
N CYS A 85 -7.94 -1.78 4.04
CA CYS A 85 -8.61 -0.87 3.13
C CYS A 85 -10.09 -0.72 3.51
N SER A 86 -10.51 0.49 3.82
CA SER A 86 -11.84 0.76 4.40
C SER A 86 -12.98 0.90 3.37
N VAL A 87 -12.70 1.28 2.14
CA VAL A 87 -13.72 1.49 1.08
C VAL A 87 -13.23 0.81 -0.20
N CYS A 88 -12.85 -0.44 -0.06
CA CYS A 88 -12.16 -1.17 -1.12
C CYS A 88 -13.03 -1.55 -2.30
N ASP A 89 -14.30 -1.76 -2.08
CA ASP A 89 -15.31 -2.05 -3.10
C ASP A 89 -15.37 -1.00 -4.21
N ARG A 90 -14.97 0.23 -3.90
CA ARG A 90 -14.95 1.38 -4.83
C ARG A 90 -13.57 1.74 -5.35
N LYS A 91 -12.52 1.06 -4.89
CA LYS A 91 -11.15 1.40 -5.27
C LYS A 91 -10.69 0.60 -6.47
N TYR A 92 -10.31 1.32 -7.51
CA TYR A 92 -9.86 0.77 -8.78
C TYR A 92 -8.78 -0.31 -8.65
N TRP A 93 -7.82 -0.09 -7.74
CA TRP A 93 -6.72 -1.03 -7.53
C TRP A 93 -7.16 -2.32 -6.85
N ALA A 94 -8.08 -2.22 -5.87
CA ALA A 94 -8.50 -3.35 -5.05
C ALA A 94 -9.19 -4.45 -5.86
N ALA A 95 -9.99 -4.05 -6.87
CA ALA A 95 -10.64 -4.99 -7.77
C ALA A 95 -9.68 -5.77 -8.67
N ARG A 96 -8.39 -5.38 -8.71
CA ARG A 96 -7.35 -6.04 -9.50
C ARG A 96 -6.47 -6.98 -8.71
N VAL A 97 -6.57 -6.92 -7.38
CA VAL A 97 -5.87 -7.85 -6.49
C VAL A 97 -6.76 -9.07 -6.28
N GLU A 98 -6.58 -10.07 -7.13
CA GLU A 98 -7.33 -11.33 -7.01
C GLU A 98 -6.53 -12.33 -6.16
N MET A 99 -5.63 -13.08 -6.76
CA MET A 99 -4.72 -14.01 -6.11
C MET A 99 -3.31 -13.81 -6.66
N ASP A 100 -2.32 -13.85 -5.74
CA ASP A 100 -0.90 -13.73 -6.08
C ASP A 100 -0.57 -12.52 -6.97
N GLU A 101 -1.24 -11.40 -6.73
CA GLU A 101 -0.96 -10.16 -7.44
C GLU A 101 0.45 -9.67 -7.13
N GLU A 102 1.28 -9.58 -8.16
CA GLU A 102 2.63 -9.04 -8.05
C GLU A 102 2.61 -7.55 -7.73
N ALA A 103 3.31 -7.19 -6.66
CA ALA A 103 3.36 -5.83 -6.17
C ALA A 103 4.74 -5.47 -5.63
N VAL A 104 4.92 -4.20 -5.33
CA VAL A 104 6.04 -3.68 -4.57
C VAL A 104 5.49 -2.89 -3.39
N ILE A 105 5.96 -3.18 -2.19
CA ILE A 105 5.67 -2.37 -1.01
C ILE A 105 6.91 -1.58 -0.62
N ARG A 106 6.73 -0.29 -0.32
CA ARG A 106 7.78 0.55 0.25
C ARG A 106 7.57 0.73 1.73
N LEU A 107 8.60 0.41 2.50
CA LEU A 107 8.69 0.64 3.95
C LEU A 107 9.96 1.46 4.21
N GLY A 108 9.80 2.68 4.68
CA GLY A 108 10.89 3.66 4.70
C GLY A 108 11.42 3.91 3.29
N ASP A 109 12.72 3.75 3.10
CA ASP A 109 13.41 3.93 1.81
C ASP A 109 13.60 2.62 1.03
N LEU A 110 13.14 1.48 1.59
CA LEU A 110 13.33 0.15 1.01
C LEU A 110 12.10 -0.34 0.26
N LEU A 111 12.35 -0.96 -0.89
CA LEU A 111 11.36 -1.59 -1.74
C LEU A 111 11.41 -3.11 -1.58
N TYR A 112 10.27 -3.71 -1.31
CA TYR A 112 10.12 -5.15 -1.14
C TYR A 112 9.20 -5.71 -2.23
N PRO A 113 9.72 -6.56 -3.15
CA PRO A 113 8.88 -7.33 -4.06
C PRO A 113 7.99 -8.29 -3.27
N VAL A 114 6.69 -8.26 -3.54
CA VAL A 114 5.70 -9.03 -2.78
C VAL A 114 4.62 -9.61 -3.67
N LEU A 115 3.91 -10.59 -3.11
CA LEU A 115 2.63 -11.07 -3.61
C LEU A 115 1.52 -10.61 -2.66
N LEU A 116 0.41 -10.17 -3.24
CA LEU A 116 -0.80 -9.80 -2.51
C LEU A 116 -1.87 -10.84 -2.72
N ASN A 117 -2.50 -11.22 -1.62
CA ASN A 117 -3.69 -12.07 -1.64
C ASN A 117 -4.78 -11.42 -0.80
N ARG A 118 -6.01 -11.41 -1.30
CA ARG A 118 -7.14 -11.00 -0.49
C ARG A 118 -7.38 -12.02 0.60
N GLU A 119 -7.28 -11.59 1.86
CA GLU A 119 -7.55 -12.43 3.02
C GLU A 119 -9.05 -12.56 3.25
N THR A 120 -9.53 -13.78 3.43
CA THR A 120 -10.93 -14.11 3.68
C THR A 120 -11.14 -14.97 4.92
N ASP A 121 -10.06 -15.50 5.51
CA ASP A 121 -10.14 -16.22 6.79
C ASP A 121 -10.48 -15.23 7.92
N PRO A 122 -11.62 -15.39 8.60
CA PRO A 122 -12.02 -14.48 9.66
C PRO A 122 -10.98 -14.35 10.79
N VAL A 123 -10.32 -15.45 11.14
CA VAL A 123 -9.31 -15.48 12.22
C VAL A 123 -8.08 -14.64 11.84
N ALA A 124 -7.61 -14.78 10.61
CA ALA A 124 -6.49 -13.98 10.09
C ALA A 124 -6.88 -12.51 9.97
N MET A 125 -8.11 -12.22 9.50
CA MET A 125 -8.62 -10.85 9.40
C MET A 125 -8.73 -10.18 10.78
N ASP A 126 -9.20 -10.89 11.80
CA ASP A 126 -9.30 -10.37 13.17
C ASP A 126 -7.90 -10.14 13.78
N ARG A 127 -6.96 -11.06 13.55
CA ARG A 127 -5.56 -10.92 13.97
C ARG A 127 -4.92 -9.68 13.33
N SER A 128 -5.10 -9.52 12.03
CA SER A 128 -4.66 -8.32 11.28
C SER A 128 -5.26 -7.04 11.85
N PHE A 129 -6.57 -7.03 12.11
CA PHE A 129 -7.25 -5.85 12.66
C PHE A 129 -6.74 -5.50 14.06
N ARG A 130 -6.49 -6.49 14.94
CA ARG A 130 -5.87 -6.28 16.25
C ARG A 130 -4.46 -5.71 16.13
N ALA A 131 -3.64 -6.22 15.19
CA ALA A 131 -2.32 -5.64 14.94
C ALA A 131 -2.42 -4.17 14.52
N ARG A 132 -3.41 -3.81 13.67
CA ARG A 132 -3.67 -2.42 13.29
C ARG A 132 -4.08 -1.56 14.49
N VAL A 133 -5.02 -2.01 15.31
CA VAL A 133 -5.45 -1.28 16.50
C VAL A 133 -4.25 -1.02 17.41
N ASN A 134 -3.44 -2.04 17.68
CA ASN A 134 -2.24 -1.91 18.50
C ASN A 134 -1.24 -0.92 17.90
N LYS A 135 -0.92 -1.04 16.60
CA LYS A 135 -0.01 -0.10 15.92
C LYS A 135 -0.45 1.34 16.10
N LEU A 136 -1.73 1.63 15.89
CA LEU A 136 -2.27 2.99 15.96
C LEU A 136 -2.28 3.58 17.38
N GLN A 137 -2.08 2.79 18.44
CA GLN A 137 -1.89 3.33 19.78
C GLN A 137 -0.57 4.10 19.93
N TYR A 138 0.44 3.72 19.17
CA TYR A 138 1.80 4.26 19.25
C TYR A 138 2.16 5.21 18.09
N THR A 139 1.23 5.39 17.13
CA THR A 139 1.43 6.32 16.01
C THR A 139 1.33 7.76 16.48
N ASP A 140 2.20 8.62 15.97
CA ASP A 140 2.16 10.05 16.26
C ASP A 140 0.86 10.68 15.74
N LEU A 141 0.14 11.38 16.61
CA LEU A 141 -1.14 12.00 16.29
C LEU A 141 -1.03 13.14 15.29
N GLU A 142 0.10 13.88 15.25
CA GLU A 142 0.28 15.01 14.34
C GLU A 142 0.40 14.56 12.87
N THR A 143 0.90 13.34 12.67
CA THR A 143 1.07 12.74 11.34
C THR A 143 0.01 11.70 11.00
N MET A 144 -0.95 11.48 11.89
CA MET A 144 -1.93 10.41 11.78
C MET A 144 -3.07 10.79 10.82
N VAL A 145 -3.16 10.10 9.71
CA VAL A 145 -4.28 10.22 8.74
C VAL A 145 -5.56 9.55 9.28
N THR A 146 -5.40 8.54 10.12
CA THR A 146 -6.50 7.75 10.68
C THR A 146 -6.64 8.02 12.18
N PRO A 147 -7.84 8.32 12.68
CA PRO A 147 -8.07 8.50 14.12
C PRO A 147 -7.65 7.25 14.89
N ARG A 148 -7.13 7.46 16.11
CA ARG A 148 -6.76 6.37 17.01
C ARG A 148 -8.01 5.58 17.42
N PRO A 149 -8.08 4.28 17.10
CA PRO A 149 -9.23 3.46 17.46
C PRO A 149 -9.20 3.11 18.96
N PRO A 150 -10.36 2.84 19.60
CA PRO A 150 -10.41 2.20 20.91
C PRO A 150 -9.73 0.83 20.88
N LEU A 151 -9.13 0.41 22.00
CA LEU A 151 -8.46 -0.90 22.08
C LEU A 151 -9.40 -2.08 21.88
N ASP A 152 -10.67 -1.93 22.23
CA ASP A 152 -11.73 -2.93 22.10
C ASP A 152 -12.51 -2.79 20.78
N GLN A 153 -12.04 -1.93 19.86
CA GLN A 153 -12.70 -1.74 18.56
C GLN A 153 -12.86 -3.08 17.84
N GLU A 154 -14.08 -3.40 17.46
CA GLU A 154 -14.39 -4.53 16.61
C GLU A 154 -14.01 -4.25 15.16
N ARG A 155 -13.66 -5.31 14.41
CA ARG A 155 -13.36 -5.21 13.00
C ARG A 155 -14.61 -4.83 12.21
N PHE A 156 -14.44 -3.96 11.23
CA PHE A 156 -15.51 -3.57 10.32
C PHE A 156 -15.69 -4.60 9.22
N ASP A 157 -16.88 -5.15 9.03
CA ASP A 157 -17.19 -6.20 8.04
C ASP A 157 -16.93 -5.77 6.60
N HIS A 158 -17.12 -4.48 6.29
CA HIS A 158 -16.92 -3.93 4.95
C HIS A 158 -15.46 -3.62 4.62
N TRP A 159 -14.53 -3.78 5.57
CA TRP A 159 -13.11 -3.57 5.31
C TRP A 159 -12.49 -4.80 4.68
N TRP A 160 -11.63 -4.56 3.70
CA TRP A 160 -10.87 -5.62 3.08
C TRP A 160 -9.48 -5.69 3.69
N THR A 161 -9.03 -6.92 3.89
CA THR A 161 -7.69 -7.23 4.36
C THR A 161 -6.93 -7.93 3.24
N PHE A 162 -5.68 -7.56 3.06
CA PHE A 162 -4.78 -8.20 2.11
C PHE A 162 -3.58 -8.75 2.85
N ARG A 163 -3.28 -10.02 2.64
CA ARG A 163 -2.05 -10.65 3.11
C ARG A 163 -0.92 -10.32 2.15
N VAL A 164 0.24 -9.98 2.68
CA VAL A 164 1.45 -9.67 1.93
C VAL A 164 2.48 -10.74 2.21
N THR A 165 2.96 -11.39 1.16
CA THR A 165 4.05 -12.36 1.24
C THR A 165 5.25 -11.86 0.43
N SER A 166 6.47 -12.06 0.95
CA SER A 166 7.67 -11.68 0.24
C SER A 166 7.84 -12.57 -0.99
N ARG A 167 8.20 -11.95 -2.10
CA ARG A 167 8.53 -12.64 -3.34
C ARG A 167 10.04 -12.80 -3.48
N THR A 168 10.49 -13.95 -3.96
CA THR A 168 11.87 -14.19 -4.37
C THR A 168 12.13 -13.64 -5.76
#